data_bf30a8c65c7ba127147ebe276a46af89
#
_entry.id   bf30a8c65c7ba127147ebe276a46af89
#
_cell.length_a   1.000
_cell.length_b   1.000
_cell.length_c   1.000
_cell.angle_alpha   90.00
_cell.angle_beta   90.00
_cell.angle_gamma   90.00
#
_symmetry.space_group_name_H-M   'P 1'
#
loop_
_entity.id
_entity.type
_entity.pdbx_description
1 polymer ?
#
loop_
_entity_poly.entity_id
_entity_poly.type
_entity_poly.pdbx_seq_one_letter_code
_entity_poly.pdbx_strand_id
1 'polypeptide(L)'
;KIVPIFFTNAKKEIGVNELLDFIVEESPSPAKAKPGILIDGDKRTEVKADLSAPLSGLVFRIGFEPRSNMKYVSIRIFSGTLKSDTAMFINHDKKAIRPGHVLKTQGSETTEIAAGIAGDIVALAKIEELKIGDLIHDGKASGKFEMPKLPSPMFSLALEPTSRGDEQKIGTAMEKLTEEDVCFKVTRDHQTKELIISGMGDL
;
A
#
# COMPACT_ATOMS: atom_id res chain seq x y z
N LYS A 1 19.57 -5.79 23.09
CA LYS A 1 19.16 -5.33 21.74
C LYS A 1 20.34 -4.57 21.15
N ILE A 2 20.89 -5.02 20.03
CA ILE A 2 21.96 -4.33 19.29
C ILE A 2 21.30 -3.55 18.16
N VAL A 3 21.68 -2.27 18.00
CA VAL A 3 21.23 -1.42 16.89
C VAL A 3 22.47 -1.12 16.05
N PRO A 4 22.57 -1.64 14.83
CA PRO A 4 23.66 -1.33 13.93
C PRO A 4 23.51 0.11 13.41
N ILE A 5 24.65 0.79 13.23
CA ILE A 5 24.71 2.16 12.70
C ILE A 5 25.64 2.12 11.48
N PHE A 6 25.14 2.61 10.34
CA PHE A 6 25.89 2.71 9.08
C PHE A 6 26.03 4.17 8.67
N PHE A 7 27.23 4.54 8.24
CA PHE A 7 27.50 5.83 7.65
C PHE A 7 27.56 5.64 6.13
N THR A 8 26.58 6.17 5.42
CA THR A 8 26.46 5.99 3.98
C THR A 8 26.37 7.30 3.24
N ASN A 9 26.91 7.32 2.03
CA ASN A 9 26.73 8.40 1.06
C ASN A 9 26.42 7.78 -0.31
N ALA A 10 25.13 7.69 -0.63
CA ALA A 10 24.65 7.04 -1.87
C ALA A 10 25.24 7.70 -3.14
N LYS A 11 25.38 9.04 -3.15
CA LYS A 11 25.93 9.77 -4.31
C LYS A 11 27.42 9.45 -4.57
N LYS A 12 28.19 9.13 -3.52
CA LYS A 12 29.62 8.77 -3.60
C LYS A 12 29.86 7.26 -3.46
N GLU A 13 28.78 6.48 -3.34
CA GLU A 13 28.82 5.01 -3.14
C GLU A 13 29.63 4.55 -1.91
N ILE A 14 29.78 5.44 -0.91
CA ILE A 14 30.50 5.12 0.31
C ILE A 14 29.57 4.41 1.28
N GLY A 15 29.98 3.27 1.85
CA GLY A 15 29.26 2.49 2.86
C GLY A 15 27.98 1.83 2.34
N VAL A 16 27.72 1.85 1.02
CA VAL A 16 26.53 1.26 0.41
C VAL A 16 26.62 -0.26 0.38
N ASN A 17 27.80 -0.81 0.02
CA ASN A 17 28.01 -2.25 -0.04
C ASN A 17 27.86 -2.88 1.35
N GLU A 18 28.45 -2.27 2.38
CA GLU A 18 28.37 -2.74 3.77
C GLU A 18 26.91 -2.75 4.27
N LEU A 19 26.11 -1.77 3.86
CA LEU A 19 24.67 -1.74 4.17
C LEU A 19 23.93 -2.86 3.42
N LEU A 20 24.23 -3.10 2.15
CA LEU A 20 23.60 -4.15 1.36
C LEU A 20 23.97 -5.54 1.88
N ASP A 21 25.23 -5.76 2.22
CA ASP A 21 25.70 -7.03 2.81
C ASP A 21 24.98 -7.30 4.14
N PHE A 22 24.88 -6.29 4.99
CA PHE A 22 24.12 -6.41 6.24
C PHE A 22 22.65 -6.77 6.00
N ILE A 23 21.98 -6.16 5.00
CA ILE A 23 20.61 -6.49 4.66
C ILE A 23 20.49 -7.95 4.22
N VAL A 24 21.43 -8.44 3.42
CA VAL A 24 21.43 -9.83 2.93
C VAL A 24 21.67 -10.83 4.07
N GLU A 25 22.61 -10.53 4.98
CA GLU A 25 23.02 -11.45 6.04
C GLU A 25 22.07 -11.46 7.24
N GLU A 26 21.59 -10.28 7.65
CA GLU A 26 20.90 -10.11 8.94
C GLU A 26 19.40 -9.88 8.82
N SER A 27 18.88 -9.49 7.63
CA SER A 27 17.45 -9.28 7.49
C SER A 27 16.66 -10.60 7.46
N PRO A 28 15.60 -10.73 8.26
CA PRO A 28 14.82 -11.96 8.26
C PRO A 28 14.05 -12.11 6.94
N SER A 29 14.07 -13.31 6.38
CA SER A 29 13.18 -13.66 5.28
C SER A 29 11.69 -13.57 5.71
N PRO A 30 10.74 -13.47 4.77
CA PRO A 30 9.31 -13.44 5.10
C PRO A 30 8.83 -14.58 5.98
N ALA A 31 9.44 -15.77 5.82
CA ALA A 31 9.12 -16.95 6.65
C ALA A 31 9.58 -16.81 8.12
N LYS A 32 10.60 -15.99 8.37
CA LYS A 32 11.16 -15.72 9.70
C LYS A 32 10.74 -14.37 10.26
N ALA A 33 10.10 -13.53 9.45
CA ALA A 33 9.62 -12.21 9.85
C ALA A 33 8.44 -12.33 10.84
N LYS A 34 8.13 -11.22 11.49
CA LYS A 34 6.95 -11.14 12.36
C LYS A 34 5.68 -11.42 11.54
N PRO A 35 4.75 -12.23 12.08
CA PRO A 35 3.48 -12.50 11.41
C PRO A 35 2.66 -11.22 11.26
N GLY A 36 1.80 -11.18 10.25
CA GLY A 36 0.72 -10.21 10.18
C GLY A 36 -0.31 -10.49 11.26
N ILE A 37 -1.01 -9.47 11.74
CA ILE A 37 -2.08 -9.63 12.74
C ILE A 37 -3.38 -9.19 12.10
N LEU A 38 -4.33 -10.12 11.99
CA LEU A 38 -5.71 -9.84 11.62
C LEU A 38 -6.55 -9.60 12.88
N ILE A 39 -7.34 -8.53 12.85
CA ILE A 39 -8.28 -8.15 13.90
C ILE A 39 -9.69 -8.28 13.35
N ASP A 40 -10.50 -9.11 13.99
CA ASP A 40 -11.92 -9.30 13.68
C ASP A 40 -12.74 -9.19 14.97
N GLY A 41 -13.31 -8.03 15.22
CA GLY A 41 -13.87 -7.67 16.53
C GLY A 41 -12.79 -7.72 17.62
N ASP A 42 -12.99 -8.52 18.64
CA ASP A 42 -12.02 -8.73 19.74
C ASP A 42 -10.98 -9.82 19.44
N LYS A 43 -11.16 -10.55 18.33
CA LYS A 43 -10.27 -11.65 17.96
C LYS A 43 -9.05 -11.14 17.22
N ARG A 44 -7.86 -11.51 17.71
CA ARG A 44 -6.57 -11.27 17.07
C ARG A 44 -6.01 -12.61 16.58
N THR A 45 -5.68 -12.68 15.29
CA THR A 45 -5.16 -13.91 14.65
C THR A 45 -3.83 -13.59 13.98
N GLU A 46 -2.80 -14.36 14.31
CA GLU A 46 -1.50 -14.28 13.62
C GLU A 46 -1.56 -14.98 12.27
N VAL A 47 -1.08 -14.29 11.24
CA VAL A 47 -0.95 -14.79 9.87
C VAL A 47 0.53 -14.93 9.55
N LYS A 48 1.00 -16.18 9.48
CA LYS A 48 2.40 -16.51 9.12
C LYS A 48 2.51 -16.75 7.62
N ALA A 49 3.72 -16.62 7.10
CA ALA A 49 4.01 -16.90 5.71
C ALA A 49 3.93 -18.41 5.46
N ASP A 50 2.79 -18.88 4.98
CA ASP A 50 2.49 -20.27 4.66
C ASP A 50 1.78 -20.34 3.30
N LEU A 51 2.36 -21.09 2.37
CA LEU A 51 1.84 -21.29 1.01
C LEU A 51 0.55 -22.12 0.99
N SER A 52 0.38 -23.00 1.96
CA SER A 52 -0.77 -23.92 2.04
C SER A 52 -1.96 -23.30 2.78
N ALA A 53 -1.74 -22.20 3.48
CA ALA A 53 -2.80 -21.48 4.18
C ALA A 53 -3.72 -20.73 3.21
N PRO A 54 -4.94 -20.35 3.64
CA PRO A 54 -5.81 -19.46 2.88
C PRO A 54 -5.12 -18.16 2.49
N LEU A 55 -5.48 -17.64 1.32
CA LEU A 55 -4.94 -16.36 0.87
C LEU A 55 -5.31 -15.25 1.84
N SER A 56 -4.31 -14.49 2.26
CA SER A 56 -4.50 -13.19 2.91
C SER A 56 -3.37 -12.24 2.53
N GLY A 57 -3.75 -11.05 2.09
CA GLY A 57 -2.83 -10.00 1.66
C GLY A 57 -3.31 -8.63 2.13
N LEU A 58 -2.37 -7.75 2.35
CA LEU A 58 -2.59 -6.36 2.76
C LEU A 58 -2.27 -5.41 1.62
N VAL A 59 -3.21 -4.57 1.26
CA VAL A 59 -2.96 -3.42 0.40
C VAL A 59 -2.22 -2.36 1.22
N PHE A 60 -0.99 -2.03 0.83
CA PHE A 60 -0.19 -1.08 1.60
C PHE A 60 0.24 0.16 0.82
N ARG A 61 0.08 0.15 -0.50
CA ARG A 61 0.42 1.27 -1.36
C ARG A 61 -0.48 1.31 -2.58
N ILE A 62 -0.88 2.51 -2.97
CA ILE A 62 -1.52 2.83 -4.24
C ILE A 62 -0.63 3.83 -4.96
N GLY A 63 -0.55 3.76 -6.27
CA GLY A 63 0.14 4.72 -7.10
C GLY A 63 -0.53 4.79 -8.46
N PHE A 64 -0.45 5.95 -9.11
CA PHE A 64 -0.96 6.17 -10.46
C PHE A 64 0.21 6.39 -11.42
N GLU A 65 0.17 5.72 -12.55
CA GLU A 65 1.16 5.96 -13.60
C GLU A 65 0.93 7.34 -14.23
N PRO A 66 1.97 8.21 -14.29
CA PRO A 66 1.79 9.60 -14.72
C PRO A 66 1.24 9.77 -16.15
N ARG A 67 1.55 8.83 -17.06
CA ARG A 67 1.17 8.92 -18.47
C ARG A 67 -0.21 8.35 -18.75
N SER A 68 -0.48 7.14 -18.29
CA SER A 68 -1.74 6.42 -18.53
C SER A 68 -2.79 6.69 -17.48
N ASN A 69 -2.39 7.25 -16.35
CA ASN A 69 -3.21 7.44 -15.16
C ASN A 69 -3.79 6.13 -14.61
N MET A 70 -3.12 5.02 -14.90
CA MET A 70 -3.52 3.68 -14.47
C MET A 70 -3.17 3.47 -13.01
N LYS A 71 -4.15 3.04 -12.22
CA LYS A 71 -4.00 2.71 -10.81
C LYS A 71 -3.25 1.38 -10.64
N TYR A 72 -2.18 1.41 -9.87
CA TYR A 72 -1.46 0.24 -9.39
C TYR A 72 -1.62 0.11 -7.90
N VAL A 73 -1.99 -1.08 -7.46
CA VAL A 73 -2.21 -1.41 -6.06
C VAL A 73 -1.17 -2.41 -5.60
N SER A 74 -0.28 -2.01 -4.71
CA SER A 74 0.76 -2.90 -4.16
C SER A 74 0.23 -3.65 -2.95
N ILE A 75 0.41 -4.96 -2.96
CA ILE A 75 -0.12 -5.89 -1.98
C ILE A 75 1.01 -6.74 -1.41
N ARG A 76 1.10 -6.79 -0.09
CA ARG A 76 1.92 -7.77 0.63
C ARG A 76 1.09 -9.02 0.85
N ILE A 77 1.52 -10.14 0.30
CA ILE A 77 0.89 -11.45 0.56
C ILE A 77 1.47 -12.01 1.85
N PHE A 78 0.63 -12.19 2.85
CA PHE A 78 1.02 -12.78 4.13
C PHE A 78 0.89 -14.31 4.11
N SER A 79 -0.17 -14.86 3.50
CA SER A 79 -0.37 -16.30 3.39
C SER A 79 -1.05 -16.67 2.06
N GLY A 80 -0.91 -17.92 1.67
CA GLY A 80 -1.53 -18.46 0.47
C GLY A 80 -0.86 -18.04 -0.82
N THR A 81 -1.63 -18.10 -1.90
CA THR A 81 -1.16 -17.80 -3.26
C THR A 81 -2.23 -17.01 -4.01
N LEU A 82 -1.82 -15.93 -4.67
CA LEU A 82 -2.65 -15.08 -5.53
C LEU A 82 -2.30 -15.32 -6.99
N LYS A 83 -3.27 -15.78 -7.80
CA LYS A 83 -3.15 -15.95 -9.25
C LYS A 83 -4.11 -15.02 -9.96
N SER A 84 -3.93 -14.85 -11.27
CA SER A 84 -4.78 -13.99 -12.11
C SER A 84 -6.27 -14.42 -12.12
N ASP A 85 -6.55 -15.70 -11.94
CA ASP A 85 -7.89 -16.29 -11.91
C ASP A 85 -8.47 -16.47 -10.51
N THR A 86 -7.70 -16.14 -9.45
CA THR A 86 -8.14 -16.28 -8.06
C THR A 86 -9.39 -15.44 -7.79
N ALA A 87 -10.44 -16.07 -7.28
CA ALA A 87 -11.59 -15.35 -6.74
C ALA A 87 -11.19 -14.65 -5.45
N MET A 88 -10.96 -13.35 -5.52
CA MET A 88 -10.47 -12.51 -4.45
C MET A 88 -11.63 -11.69 -3.87
N PHE A 89 -11.70 -11.61 -2.56
CA PHE A 89 -12.65 -10.77 -1.81
C PHE A 89 -11.89 -9.65 -1.11
N ILE A 90 -12.57 -8.52 -0.89
CA ILE A 90 -12.03 -7.35 -0.21
C ILE A 90 -12.74 -7.21 1.14
N ASN A 91 -11.99 -7.22 2.24
CA ASN A 91 -12.51 -7.06 3.60
C ASN A 91 -13.70 -8.00 3.89
N HIS A 92 -14.90 -7.43 4.05
CA HIS A 92 -16.15 -8.18 4.32
C HIS A 92 -17.07 -8.25 3.09
N ASP A 93 -16.59 -7.84 1.92
CA ASP A 93 -17.41 -7.85 0.72
C ASP A 93 -17.78 -9.28 0.31
N LYS A 94 -19.02 -9.44 -0.14
CA LYS A 94 -19.52 -10.73 -0.63
C LYS A 94 -19.26 -10.93 -2.13
N LYS A 95 -18.84 -9.87 -2.82
CA LYS A 95 -18.58 -9.91 -4.26
C LYS A 95 -17.11 -10.26 -4.50
N ALA A 96 -16.89 -11.37 -5.20
CA ALA A 96 -15.55 -11.74 -5.62
C ALA A 96 -15.10 -10.90 -6.82
N ILE A 97 -13.85 -10.51 -6.82
CA ILE A 97 -13.15 -9.83 -7.90
C ILE A 97 -12.04 -10.75 -8.40
N ARG A 98 -11.68 -10.66 -9.68
CA ARG A 98 -10.52 -11.35 -10.24
C ARG A 98 -9.40 -10.34 -10.51
N PRO A 99 -8.15 -10.64 -10.12
CA PRO A 99 -7.02 -9.74 -10.34
C PRO A 99 -6.73 -9.41 -11.80
N GLY A 100 -7.02 -10.35 -12.72
CA GLY A 100 -6.67 -10.25 -14.13
C GLY A 100 -5.19 -10.48 -14.37
N HIS A 101 -4.33 -9.57 -13.93
CA HIS A 101 -2.88 -9.68 -14.03
C HIS A 101 -2.23 -9.51 -12.66
N VAL A 102 -1.30 -10.40 -12.33
CA VAL A 102 -0.46 -10.26 -11.14
C VAL A 102 0.92 -9.78 -11.62
N LEU A 103 1.38 -8.67 -11.08
CA LEU A 103 2.57 -7.98 -11.54
C LEU A 103 3.63 -7.95 -10.44
N LYS A 104 4.88 -8.08 -10.83
CA LYS A 104 6.06 -7.74 -10.03
C LYS A 104 6.56 -6.38 -10.48
N THR A 105 6.78 -5.48 -9.53
CA THR A 105 7.30 -4.13 -9.81
C THR A 105 8.72 -3.99 -9.29
N GLN A 106 9.59 -3.39 -10.11
CA GLN A 106 10.94 -3.04 -9.73
C GLN A 106 11.29 -1.65 -10.31
N GLY A 107 11.33 -0.64 -9.43
CA GLY A 107 11.41 0.74 -9.89
C GLY A 107 10.21 1.12 -10.75
N SER A 108 10.46 1.55 -11.99
CA SER A 108 9.41 1.87 -12.99
C SER A 108 9.01 0.68 -13.85
N GLU A 109 9.70 -0.46 -13.74
CA GLU A 109 9.41 -1.63 -14.55
C GLU A 109 8.37 -2.54 -13.89
N THR A 110 7.46 -3.04 -14.70
CA THR A 110 6.44 -4.02 -14.28
C THR A 110 6.55 -5.27 -15.16
N THR A 111 6.57 -6.43 -14.52
CA THR A 111 6.62 -7.72 -15.20
C THR A 111 5.46 -8.58 -14.73
N GLU A 112 4.73 -9.19 -15.65
CA GLU A 112 3.67 -10.12 -15.30
C GLU A 112 4.25 -11.43 -14.77
N ILE A 113 3.68 -11.93 -13.68
CA ILE A 113 4.06 -13.19 -13.05
C ILE A 113 2.85 -14.12 -12.95
N ALA A 114 3.10 -15.42 -13.00
CA ALA A 114 2.04 -16.43 -12.95
C ALA A 114 1.28 -16.44 -11.61
N ALA A 115 1.98 -16.15 -10.51
CA ALA A 115 1.40 -16.10 -9.18
C ALA A 115 2.28 -15.29 -8.23
N GLY A 116 1.65 -14.62 -7.26
CA GLY A 116 2.29 -14.12 -6.06
C GLY A 116 2.08 -15.08 -4.90
N ILE A 117 3.12 -15.35 -4.15
CA ILE A 117 3.09 -16.32 -3.04
C ILE A 117 3.28 -15.64 -1.68
N ALA A 118 3.00 -16.38 -0.60
CA ALA A 118 3.21 -15.92 0.76
C ALA A 118 4.62 -15.37 0.95
N GLY A 119 4.71 -14.10 1.35
CA GLY A 119 5.97 -13.37 1.48
C GLY A 119 6.27 -12.41 0.34
N ASP A 120 5.63 -12.53 -0.81
CA ASP A 120 5.83 -11.63 -1.94
C ASP A 120 5.13 -10.28 -1.76
N ILE A 121 5.66 -9.30 -2.47
CA ILE A 121 4.99 -8.04 -2.79
C ILE A 121 4.65 -8.07 -4.27
N VAL A 122 3.36 -7.96 -4.57
CA VAL A 122 2.84 -7.94 -5.93
C VAL A 122 2.06 -6.66 -6.18
N ALA A 123 1.86 -6.32 -7.44
CA ALA A 123 0.97 -5.24 -7.84
C ALA A 123 -0.20 -5.78 -8.67
N LEU A 124 -1.35 -5.19 -8.46
CA LEU A 124 -2.53 -5.35 -9.30
C LEU A 124 -2.83 -4.04 -10.00
N ALA A 125 -3.29 -4.12 -11.25
CA ALA A 125 -3.67 -2.94 -12.02
C ALA A 125 -5.18 -2.90 -12.29
N LYS A 126 -5.73 -1.69 -12.43
CA LYS A 126 -7.13 -1.48 -12.85
C LYS A 126 -8.19 -2.02 -11.89
N ILE A 127 -7.91 -2.05 -10.59
CA ILE A 127 -8.90 -2.40 -9.56
C ILE A 127 -9.15 -1.15 -8.72
N GLU A 128 -10.23 -0.45 -9.05
CA GLU A 128 -10.56 0.85 -8.43
C GLU A 128 -11.06 0.71 -6.99
N GLU A 129 -11.65 -0.43 -6.65
CA GLU A 129 -12.27 -0.69 -5.35
C GLU A 129 -11.27 -0.81 -4.20
N LEU A 130 -10.02 -1.20 -4.50
CA LEU A 130 -8.98 -1.41 -3.49
C LEU A 130 -8.47 -0.10 -2.91
N LYS A 131 -8.34 -0.07 -1.58
CA LYS A 131 -7.80 1.05 -0.79
C LYS A 131 -6.66 0.58 0.10
N ILE A 132 -5.78 1.51 0.50
CA ILE A 132 -4.72 1.21 1.48
C ILE A 132 -5.34 0.76 2.80
N GLY A 133 -4.84 -0.36 3.33
CA GLY A 133 -5.36 -1.01 4.53
C GLY A 133 -6.35 -2.14 4.27
N ASP A 134 -6.79 -2.33 3.02
CA ASP A 134 -7.72 -3.42 2.71
C ASP A 134 -7.05 -4.79 2.83
N LEU A 135 -7.82 -5.74 3.36
CA LEU A 135 -7.53 -7.16 3.35
C LEU A 135 -8.04 -7.75 2.03
N ILE A 136 -7.18 -8.45 1.31
CA ILE A 136 -7.60 -9.34 0.23
C ILE A 136 -7.52 -10.79 0.69
N HIS A 137 -8.52 -11.62 0.32
CA HIS A 137 -8.57 -13.02 0.75
C HIS A 137 -9.39 -13.89 -0.23
N ASP A 138 -9.33 -15.21 -0.05
CA ASP A 138 -10.05 -16.22 -0.84
C ASP A 138 -11.43 -16.60 -0.28
N GLY A 139 -12.01 -15.77 0.57
CA GLY A 139 -13.29 -16.00 1.24
C GLY A 139 -13.17 -16.73 2.59
N LYS A 140 -11.97 -17.09 3.04
CA LYS A 140 -11.75 -17.85 4.28
C LYS A 140 -11.17 -17.00 5.43
N ALA A 141 -10.65 -15.82 5.13
CA ALA A 141 -10.18 -14.86 6.12
C ALA A 141 -11.22 -13.77 6.33
N SER A 142 -11.22 -13.15 7.50
CA SER A 142 -12.08 -12.02 7.87
C SER A 142 -11.31 -11.02 8.73
N GLY A 143 -11.80 -9.78 8.82
CA GLY A 143 -11.22 -8.74 9.65
C GLY A 143 -10.39 -7.73 8.86
N LYS A 144 -9.45 -7.09 9.55
CA LYS A 144 -8.50 -6.13 8.99
C LYS A 144 -7.11 -6.39 9.55
N PHE A 145 -6.09 -6.15 8.76
CA PHE A 145 -4.72 -6.15 9.29
C PHE A 145 -4.51 -4.99 10.27
N GLU A 146 -3.78 -5.27 11.34
CA GLU A 146 -3.32 -4.24 12.26
C GLU A 146 -2.32 -3.33 11.56
N MET A 147 -2.74 -2.09 11.32
CA MET A 147 -1.91 -1.08 10.69
C MET A 147 -1.20 -0.22 11.75
N PRO A 148 0.02 0.25 11.48
CA PRO A 148 0.66 1.22 12.36
C PRO A 148 -0.17 2.50 12.43
N LYS A 149 -0.13 3.18 13.58
CA LYS A 149 -0.73 4.51 13.69
C LYS A 149 0.00 5.47 12.76
N LEU A 150 -0.75 6.04 11.84
CA LEU A 150 -0.23 7.06 10.94
C LEU A 150 -0.14 8.41 11.66
N PRO A 151 0.88 9.22 11.38
CA PRO A 151 0.98 10.56 11.92
C PRO A 151 -0.17 11.43 11.40
N SER A 152 -0.62 12.37 12.22
CA SER A 152 -1.58 13.37 11.78
C SER A 152 -0.88 14.45 10.95
N PRO A 153 -1.52 14.97 9.89
CA PRO A 153 -0.96 16.08 9.13
C PRO A 153 -0.75 17.29 10.03
N MET A 154 0.38 17.99 9.83
CA MET A 154 0.81 19.10 10.67
C MET A 154 0.83 20.43 9.94
N PHE A 155 0.73 20.43 8.62
CA PHE A 155 0.77 21.64 7.79
C PHE A 155 -0.47 21.69 6.89
N SER A 156 -1.11 22.86 6.80
CA SER A 156 -2.34 23.03 6.03
C SER A 156 -2.30 24.30 5.21
N LEU A 157 -2.80 24.22 3.98
CA LEU A 157 -2.94 25.34 3.04
C LEU A 157 -4.36 25.39 2.49
N ALA A 158 -4.87 26.59 2.29
CA ALA A 158 -6.08 26.79 1.53
C ALA A 158 -5.76 26.77 0.02
N LEU A 159 -6.57 26.05 -0.75
CA LEU A 159 -6.42 25.91 -2.19
C LEU A 159 -7.54 26.68 -2.88
N GLU A 160 -7.17 27.61 -3.76
CA GLU A 160 -8.10 28.34 -4.59
C GLU A 160 -7.88 28.02 -6.06
N PRO A 161 -8.93 27.69 -6.83
CA PRO A 161 -8.81 27.48 -8.27
C PRO A 161 -8.54 28.81 -8.98
N THR A 162 -7.62 28.82 -9.92
CA THR A 162 -7.31 30.03 -10.75
C THR A 162 -8.43 30.30 -11.74
N SER A 163 -9.18 29.30 -12.16
CA SER A 163 -10.32 29.40 -13.06
C SER A 163 -11.47 28.47 -12.67
N ARG A 164 -12.70 28.80 -13.09
CA ARG A 164 -13.87 27.92 -12.86
C ARG A 164 -13.73 26.52 -13.46
N GLY A 165 -12.98 26.38 -14.57
CA GLY A 165 -12.75 25.07 -15.19
C GLY A 165 -11.78 24.17 -14.44
N ASP A 166 -11.04 24.71 -13.48
CA ASP A 166 -10.06 23.95 -12.71
C ASP A 166 -10.65 23.30 -11.46
N GLU A 167 -11.83 23.71 -10.99
CA GLU A 167 -12.47 23.13 -9.81
C GLU A 167 -12.67 21.61 -9.93
N GLN A 168 -13.14 21.12 -11.09
CA GLN A 168 -13.32 19.69 -11.32
C GLN A 168 -11.99 18.93 -11.37
N LYS A 169 -10.98 19.54 -12.01
CA LYS A 169 -9.63 18.94 -12.10
C LYS A 169 -8.98 18.84 -10.71
N ILE A 170 -9.15 19.89 -9.90
CA ILE A 170 -8.66 19.91 -8.51
C ILE A 170 -9.31 18.78 -7.71
N GLY A 171 -10.65 18.61 -7.79
CA GLY A 171 -11.35 17.54 -7.11
C GLY A 171 -10.75 16.16 -7.44
N THR A 172 -10.66 15.84 -8.72
CA THR A 172 -10.10 14.53 -9.15
C THR A 172 -8.63 14.37 -8.77
N ALA A 173 -7.82 15.43 -8.83
CA ALA A 173 -6.42 15.35 -8.41
C ALA A 173 -6.29 15.12 -6.90
N MET A 174 -7.11 15.78 -6.10
CA MET A 174 -7.13 15.63 -4.64
C MET A 174 -7.58 14.22 -4.22
N GLU A 175 -8.59 13.65 -4.88
CA GLU A 175 -9.00 12.27 -4.65
C GLU A 175 -7.85 11.28 -4.85
N LYS A 176 -7.09 11.42 -5.94
CA LYS A 176 -5.92 10.56 -6.20
C LYS A 176 -4.82 10.74 -5.17
N LEU A 177 -4.49 11.98 -4.82
CA LEU A 177 -3.47 12.25 -3.80
C LEU A 177 -3.85 11.64 -2.44
N THR A 178 -5.12 11.71 -2.05
CA THR A 178 -5.59 11.07 -0.82
C THR A 178 -5.62 9.55 -0.88
N GLU A 179 -5.73 8.96 -2.09
CA GLU A 179 -5.58 7.51 -2.27
C GLU A 179 -4.12 7.06 -2.21
N GLU A 180 -3.18 7.86 -2.74
CA GLU A 180 -1.75 7.56 -2.74
C GLU A 180 -1.11 7.77 -1.36
N ASP A 181 -1.48 8.85 -0.68
CA ASP A 181 -0.94 9.22 0.62
C ASP A 181 -2.05 9.31 1.69
N VAL A 182 -2.09 8.32 2.55
CA VAL A 182 -3.06 8.25 3.66
C VAL A 182 -2.85 9.32 4.74
N CYS A 183 -1.70 10.01 4.74
CA CYS A 183 -1.43 11.16 5.62
C CYS A 183 -1.91 12.48 5.01
N PHE A 184 -2.22 12.48 3.71
CA PHE A 184 -2.76 13.65 3.02
C PHE A 184 -4.26 13.74 3.25
N LYS A 185 -4.76 14.88 3.69
CA LYS A 185 -6.18 15.12 3.93
C LYS A 185 -6.67 16.32 3.15
N VAL A 186 -7.87 16.18 2.62
CA VAL A 186 -8.59 17.27 1.96
C VAL A 186 -9.90 17.48 2.69
N THR A 187 -10.12 18.71 3.15
CA THR A 187 -11.33 19.09 3.87
C THR A 187 -11.86 20.42 3.34
N ARG A 188 -13.17 20.60 3.39
CA ARG A 188 -13.76 21.91 3.11
C ARG A 188 -14.15 22.58 4.43
N ASP A 189 -13.62 23.77 4.67
CA ASP A 189 -13.98 24.54 5.85
C ASP A 189 -15.46 24.93 5.80
N HIS A 190 -16.17 24.72 6.91
CA HIS A 190 -17.61 24.97 6.97
C HIS A 190 -17.97 26.46 6.99
N GLN A 191 -17.09 27.31 7.49
CA GLN A 191 -17.33 28.75 7.64
C GLN A 191 -16.87 29.52 6.39
N THR A 192 -15.59 29.33 5.99
CA THR A 192 -14.99 30.04 4.85
C THR A 192 -15.33 29.41 3.50
N LYS A 193 -15.77 28.14 3.48
CA LYS A 193 -16.00 27.32 2.28
C LYS A 193 -14.73 27.01 1.47
N GLU A 194 -13.57 27.35 1.97
CA GLU A 194 -12.29 27.07 1.36
C GLU A 194 -11.98 25.59 1.33
N LEU A 195 -11.27 25.14 0.30
CA LEU A 195 -10.71 23.79 0.22
C LEU A 195 -9.35 23.81 0.91
N ILE A 196 -9.24 23.03 2.01
CA ILE A 196 -8.02 22.96 2.80
C ILE A 196 -7.35 21.61 2.52
N ILE A 197 -6.10 21.67 2.12
CA ILE A 197 -5.21 20.51 2.00
C ILE A 197 -4.28 20.46 3.20
N SER A 198 -4.08 19.27 3.75
CA SER A 198 -3.23 19.07 4.93
C SER A 198 -2.29 17.90 4.70
N GLY A 199 -1.02 18.09 5.01
CA GLY A 199 0.04 17.09 4.84
C GLY A 199 1.08 17.15 5.96
N MET A 200 2.16 16.40 5.79
CA MET A 200 3.23 16.30 6.79
C MET A 200 4.23 17.46 6.72
N GLY A 201 4.23 18.22 5.64
CA GLY A 201 5.12 19.35 5.39
C GLY A 201 4.56 20.25 4.29
N ASP A 202 5.40 21.15 3.78
CA ASP A 202 5.10 22.14 2.76
C ASP A 202 5.35 21.66 1.31
N LEU A 203 5.70 20.38 1.15
CA LEU A 203 5.95 19.73 -0.14
C LEU A 203 4.73 18.97 -0.63
#